data_1c79cc7a2dadc97e2047ea0f0b2d9b1b
#
_entry.id   1c79cc7a2dadc97e2047ea0f0b2d9b1b
#
_cell.length_a   1.000
_cell.length_b   1.000
_cell.length_c   1.000
_cell.angle_alpha   90.00
_cell.angle_beta   90.00
_cell.angle_gamma   90.00
#
_symmetry.space_group_name_H-M   'P 1'
#
loop_
_entity.id
_entity.type
_entity.pdbx_description
1 polymer ?
#
loop_
_entity_poly.entity_id
_entity_poly.type
_entity_poly.pdbx_seq_one_letter_code
_entity_poly.pdbx_strand_id
1 'polypeptide(L)'
;MKSNKLIASITLGSILWASVATAQKITFPLVWKSKSDNKTTFLTTCASDGSEVVATTKKEICVLNGNDGSKMWSGDLQTIAGLKDSDYQRYMEDAGVIFVFNKKSGADQMVCIDTKTGKPLWSTEKYQGVTGSNLIYLPELSAFGIYLKEGMDMIDARTGKLKWSVSRFSGAIAKSMYFTDTKELLLMNYRPVSLQSFFSGFKNQIMLINAETGEVKWITEYKGIVESKLVTKDPVVSWQLAKGKDKLLVQLDGLQVFDLKSGNLIWNAELNMSLDKGGLLFNSQVQVYNAVADPLIVNDAVYMVEFSNKGHKKVLKKYDINTGKVIWTNEEIDGRKTIIPELVFVNGMVIAQIGGYVNRQSIVTDNNGTRTKSKWEWEGPFGLKAFDIETGKMIWESEKFKGLVTNLIADETSLYVASEESFYKLDSKTGVAAYEIKHKAAKVGEPRRLLAFNGKIAVLSQEGVCAYKNQDGSLVYTVPVEDMKEEFELKGDNYFLKSDKELIGFNFEAGKITGTYKFDGDIRWKLTKDGKFIYLFLKGDGDILKYKTN
;
A
#
# COMPACT_ATOMS: atom_id res chain seq x y z
N MET A 1 10.63 -42.90 -70.12
CA MET A 1 10.12 -43.49 -68.86
C MET A 1 10.62 -42.62 -67.68
N LYS A 2 9.79 -41.81 -67.16
CA LYS A 2 10.09 -40.91 -65.96
C LYS A 2 9.36 -41.49 -64.77
N SER A 3 10.12 -41.92 -63.79
CA SER A 3 9.61 -42.41 -62.51
C SER A 3 9.42 -41.21 -61.51
N ASN A 4 8.19 -40.90 -61.15
CA ASN A 4 7.83 -39.96 -60.10
C ASN A 4 7.87 -40.67 -58.74
N LYS A 5 8.80 -40.29 -57.89
CA LYS A 5 8.75 -40.65 -56.48
C LYS A 5 7.97 -39.59 -55.72
N LEU A 6 6.80 -39.95 -55.19
CA LEU A 6 6.00 -39.18 -54.24
C LEU A 6 6.65 -39.33 -52.86
N ILE A 7 7.12 -38.24 -52.30
CA ILE A 7 7.54 -38.18 -50.90
C ILE A 7 6.34 -37.65 -50.12
N ALA A 8 5.71 -38.51 -49.33
CA ALA A 8 4.68 -38.11 -48.38
C ALA A 8 5.36 -37.61 -47.08
N SER A 9 5.30 -36.31 -46.86
CA SER A 9 5.69 -35.72 -45.55
C SER A 9 4.55 -35.92 -44.59
N ILE A 10 4.72 -36.80 -43.61
CA ILE A 10 3.83 -36.94 -42.49
C ILE A 10 4.24 -35.89 -41.46
N THR A 11 3.48 -34.80 -41.38
CA THR A 11 3.59 -33.81 -40.31
C THR A 11 2.86 -34.36 -39.10
N LEU A 12 3.59 -34.91 -38.12
CA LEU A 12 3.04 -35.22 -36.82
C LEU A 12 2.75 -33.89 -36.09
N GLY A 13 1.53 -33.41 -36.15
CA GLY A 13 1.02 -32.39 -35.29
C GLY A 13 0.80 -32.95 -33.88
N SER A 14 1.74 -32.71 -32.99
CA SER A 14 1.53 -32.94 -31.57
C SER A 14 0.51 -31.92 -31.05
N ILE A 15 -0.75 -32.33 -31.01
CA ILE A 15 -1.80 -31.60 -30.30
C ILE A 15 -1.51 -31.77 -28.81
N LEU A 16 -0.81 -30.80 -28.23
CA LEU A 16 -0.77 -30.63 -26.77
C LEU A 16 -2.18 -30.27 -26.30
N TRP A 17 -2.91 -31.25 -25.80
CA TRP A 17 -4.08 -31.03 -25.01
C TRP A 17 -3.62 -30.37 -23.69
N ALA A 18 -3.56 -29.05 -23.64
CA ALA A 18 -3.60 -28.36 -22.37
C ALA A 18 -4.94 -28.74 -21.72
N SER A 19 -4.86 -29.55 -20.70
CA SER A 19 -6.04 -29.85 -19.85
C SER A 19 -6.51 -28.53 -19.26
N VAL A 20 -7.55 -27.94 -19.86
CA VAL A 20 -8.33 -26.90 -19.20
C VAL A 20 -8.97 -27.59 -18.01
N ALA A 21 -8.32 -27.53 -16.87
CA ALA A 21 -8.93 -27.93 -15.63
C ALA A 21 -10.12 -27.00 -15.43
N THR A 22 -11.33 -27.46 -15.71
CA THR A 22 -12.56 -26.82 -15.24
C THR A 22 -12.41 -26.74 -13.72
N ALA A 23 -12.15 -25.56 -13.22
CA ALA A 23 -11.96 -25.34 -11.80
C ALA A 23 -13.23 -25.79 -11.10
N GLN A 24 -13.15 -26.94 -10.44
CA GLN A 24 -14.20 -27.42 -9.56
C GLN A 24 -14.40 -26.33 -8.51
N LYS A 25 -15.60 -25.77 -8.38
CA LYS A 25 -15.88 -24.71 -7.40
C LYS A 25 -15.68 -25.28 -6.00
N ILE A 26 -14.49 -25.07 -5.46
CA ILE A 26 -14.14 -25.46 -4.11
C ILE A 26 -14.58 -24.32 -3.20
N THR A 27 -15.63 -24.53 -2.43
CA THR A 27 -16.05 -23.58 -1.39
C THR A 27 -15.10 -23.72 -0.20
N PHE A 28 -14.70 -22.60 0.40
CA PHE A 28 -13.97 -22.66 1.67
C PHE A 28 -14.78 -23.44 2.72
N PRO A 29 -14.16 -24.36 3.47
CA PRO A 29 -14.85 -25.06 4.54
C PRO A 29 -15.29 -24.09 5.64
N LEU A 30 -16.61 -23.99 5.86
CA LEU A 30 -17.19 -23.18 6.93
C LEU A 30 -16.86 -23.80 8.27
N VAL A 31 -16.27 -23.01 9.18
CA VAL A 31 -16.02 -23.42 10.56
C VAL A 31 -17.23 -23.07 11.42
N TRP A 32 -17.66 -21.82 11.36
CA TRP A 32 -18.85 -21.36 12.04
C TRP A 32 -19.43 -20.10 11.37
N LYS A 33 -20.71 -19.87 11.64
CA LYS A 33 -21.44 -18.64 11.28
C LYS A 33 -22.09 -18.09 12.54
N SER A 34 -21.92 -16.81 12.78
CA SER A 34 -22.59 -16.06 13.83
C SER A 34 -23.21 -14.80 13.27
N LYS A 35 -24.06 -14.18 14.04
CA LYS A 35 -24.71 -12.93 13.66
C LYS A 35 -24.43 -11.89 14.73
N SER A 36 -23.90 -10.74 14.32
CA SER A 36 -23.91 -9.57 15.18
C SER A 36 -25.34 -9.02 15.20
N ASP A 37 -25.83 -8.63 16.34
CA ASP A 37 -27.19 -8.08 16.49
C ASP A 37 -27.40 -6.77 15.69
N ASN A 38 -26.36 -6.29 15.02
CA ASN A 38 -26.25 -4.97 14.44
C ASN A 38 -26.08 -4.99 12.92
N LYS A 39 -27.08 -4.48 12.20
CA LYS A 39 -27.08 -4.40 10.72
C LYS A 39 -26.06 -3.40 10.15
N THR A 40 -25.61 -2.41 10.91
CA THR A 40 -24.63 -1.41 10.47
C THR A 40 -23.38 -1.48 11.32
N THR A 41 -22.28 -1.95 10.75
CA THR A 41 -21.00 -2.09 11.45
C THR A 41 -20.16 -0.83 11.34
N PHE A 42 -19.61 -0.37 12.46
CA PHE A 42 -18.63 0.73 12.52
C PHE A 42 -17.20 0.18 12.45
N LEU A 43 -16.89 -0.77 13.34
CA LEU A 43 -15.66 -1.53 13.32
C LEU A 43 -16.02 -3.01 13.34
N THR A 44 -15.45 -3.80 12.43
CA THR A 44 -15.56 -5.26 12.48
C THR A 44 -14.20 -5.84 12.13
N THR A 45 -13.66 -6.64 13.03
CA THR A 45 -12.31 -7.22 12.91
C THR A 45 -12.18 -8.46 13.80
N CYS A 46 -11.11 -9.24 13.62
CA CYS A 46 -10.74 -10.32 14.52
C CYS A 46 -9.34 -10.11 15.07
N ALA A 47 -9.00 -10.79 16.13
CA ALA A 47 -7.63 -10.93 16.58
C ALA A 47 -6.77 -11.62 15.49
N SER A 48 -5.48 -11.30 15.44
CA SER A 48 -4.57 -11.87 14.44
C SER A 48 -4.35 -13.37 14.62
N ASP A 49 -4.49 -13.87 15.85
CA ASP A 49 -4.47 -15.30 16.18
C ASP A 49 -5.85 -15.99 16.00
N GLY A 50 -6.88 -15.21 15.71
CA GLY A 50 -8.24 -15.71 15.55
C GLY A 50 -8.94 -16.09 16.85
N SER A 51 -8.46 -15.64 18.01
CA SER A 51 -9.03 -15.99 19.34
C SER A 51 -10.36 -15.29 19.62
N GLU A 52 -10.53 -14.07 19.09
CA GLU A 52 -11.73 -13.27 19.31
C GLU A 52 -12.12 -12.44 18.08
N VAL A 53 -13.39 -12.09 17.99
CA VAL A 53 -13.95 -11.21 16.95
C VAL A 53 -14.68 -10.06 17.60
N VAL A 54 -14.35 -8.84 17.17
CA VAL A 54 -14.96 -7.62 17.62
C VAL A 54 -15.85 -7.05 16.51
N ALA A 55 -17.12 -6.88 16.79
CA ALA A 55 -18.09 -6.27 15.90
C ALA A 55 -18.80 -5.12 16.61
N THR A 56 -18.76 -3.92 16.04
CA THR A 56 -19.32 -2.75 16.69
C THR A 56 -20.20 -1.93 15.75
N THR A 57 -21.09 -1.15 16.34
CA THR A 57 -21.75 0.00 15.72
C THR A 57 -21.25 1.28 16.36
N LYS A 58 -21.80 2.42 15.99
CA LYS A 58 -21.54 3.68 16.73
C LYS A 58 -22.01 3.65 18.18
N LYS A 59 -22.92 2.73 18.54
CA LYS A 59 -23.59 2.68 19.85
C LYS A 59 -23.38 1.39 20.62
N GLU A 60 -22.95 0.34 19.99
CA GLU A 60 -22.94 -1.01 20.58
C GLU A 60 -21.65 -1.76 20.25
N ILE A 61 -21.26 -2.64 21.14
CA ILE A 61 -20.12 -3.56 20.96
C ILE A 61 -20.61 -4.98 21.17
N CYS A 62 -20.17 -5.89 20.33
CA CYS A 62 -20.33 -7.33 20.45
C CYS A 62 -18.96 -7.99 20.29
N VAL A 63 -18.60 -8.86 21.21
CA VAL A 63 -17.38 -9.67 21.13
C VAL A 63 -17.77 -11.14 21.10
N LEU A 64 -17.22 -11.86 20.11
CA LEU A 64 -17.44 -13.28 19.90
C LEU A 64 -16.15 -14.05 20.17
N ASN A 65 -16.30 -15.28 20.65
CA ASN A 65 -15.23 -16.25 20.71
C ASN A 65 -14.84 -16.66 19.28
N GLY A 66 -13.59 -16.45 18.92
CA GLY A 66 -13.14 -16.73 17.57
C GLY A 66 -13.06 -18.23 17.23
N ASN A 67 -13.09 -19.14 18.21
CA ASN A 67 -13.03 -20.58 17.96
C ASN A 67 -14.37 -21.15 17.47
N ASP A 68 -15.48 -20.75 18.10
CA ASP A 68 -16.79 -21.34 17.88
C ASP A 68 -17.87 -20.32 17.46
N GLY A 69 -17.55 -19.02 17.44
CA GLY A 69 -18.49 -17.95 17.10
C GLY A 69 -19.52 -17.64 18.18
N SER A 70 -19.41 -18.25 19.37
CA SER A 70 -20.30 -17.94 20.49
C SER A 70 -20.11 -16.51 20.98
N LYS A 71 -21.19 -15.89 21.43
CA LYS A 71 -21.16 -14.54 21.98
C LYS A 71 -20.49 -14.58 23.37
N MET A 72 -19.36 -13.89 23.52
CA MET A 72 -18.71 -13.69 24.82
C MET A 72 -19.50 -12.67 25.63
N TRP A 73 -19.76 -11.52 25.03
CA TRP A 73 -20.61 -10.48 25.59
C TRP A 73 -21.07 -9.49 24.51
N SER A 74 -22.09 -8.73 24.81
CA SER A 74 -22.52 -7.56 24.02
C SER A 74 -23.18 -6.53 24.92
N GLY A 75 -23.18 -5.26 24.50
CA GLY A 75 -23.86 -4.20 25.21
C GLY A 75 -23.76 -2.87 24.49
N ASP A 76 -24.61 -1.94 24.88
CA ASP A 76 -24.60 -0.59 24.37
C ASP A 76 -23.56 0.28 25.09
N LEU A 77 -22.98 1.23 24.35
CA LEU A 77 -21.93 2.11 24.87
C LEU A 77 -22.41 3.02 26.02
N GLN A 78 -23.71 3.35 26.06
CA GLN A 78 -24.25 4.17 27.15
C GLN A 78 -24.21 3.41 28.47
N THR A 79 -24.57 2.13 28.44
CA THR A 79 -24.54 1.26 29.63
C THR A 79 -23.13 0.87 30.03
N ILE A 80 -22.28 0.51 29.04
CA ILE A 80 -20.91 0.05 29.31
C ILE A 80 -19.97 1.18 29.71
N ALA A 81 -20.06 2.31 29.01
CA ALA A 81 -19.03 3.36 29.03
C ALA A 81 -19.58 4.76 29.28
N GLY A 82 -20.89 4.93 29.46
CA GLY A 82 -21.52 6.24 29.59
C GLY A 82 -21.52 7.08 28.30
N LEU A 83 -21.23 6.47 27.15
CA LEU A 83 -21.13 7.14 25.85
C LEU A 83 -22.42 6.93 25.05
N LYS A 84 -23.08 8.02 24.64
CA LYS A 84 -24.26 7.94 23.79
C LYS A 84 -23.98 7.30 22.42
N ASP A 85 -22.81 7.61 21.85
CA ASP A 85 -22.30 7.08 20.60
C ASP A 85 -20.77 7.26 20.53
N SER A 86 -20.13 6.89 19.44
CA SER A 86 -18.70 7.03 19.21
C SER A 86 -18.38 7.66 17.86
N ASP A 87 -17.37 8.51 17.84
CA ASP A 87 -16.78 9.07 16.61
C ASP A 87 -15.62 8.24 16.10
N TYR A 88 -14.95 7.48 16.99
CA TYR A 88 -13.82 6.64 16.67
C TYR A 88 -13.78 5.41 17.58
N GLN A 89 -13.38 4.28 17.00
CA GLN A 89 -13.16 3.03 17.72
C GLN A 89 -11.94 2.33 17.16
N ARG A 90 -11.18 1.69 18.04
CA ARG A 90 -10.02 0.89 17.67
C ARG A 90 -9.91 -0.34 18.56
N TYR A 91 -9.78 -1.50 17.93
CA TYR A 91 -9.40 -2.73 18.61
C TYR A 91 -7.88 -2.80 18.69
N MET A 92 -7.36 -2.99 19.90
CA MET A 92 -5.93 -3.12 20.23
C MET A 92 -5.72 -4.52 20.79
N GLU A 93 -5.47 -5.47 19.89
CA GLU A 93 -5.44 -6.91 20.23
C GLU A 93 -4.34 -7.24 21.25
N ASP A 94 -3.15 -6.65 21.11
CA ASP A 94 -2.00 -6.93 21.98
C ASP A 94 -2.25 -6.47 23.43
N ALA A 95 -3.08 -5.46 23.61
CA ALA A 95 -3.52 -4.99 24.91
C ALA A 95 -4.83 -5.65 25.40
N GLY A 96 -5.53 -6.38 24.52
CA GLY A 96 -6.84 -6.99 24.81
C GLY A 96 -7.92 -5.96 25.12
N VAL A 97 -7.96 -4.86 24.37
CA VAL A 97 -8.86 -3.74 24.66
C VAL A 97 -9.51 -3.16 23.40
N ILE A 98 -10.67 -2.56 23.59
CA ILE A 98 -11.35 -1.72 22.60
C ILE A 98 -11.30 -0.28 23.10
N PHE A 99 -10.63 0.58 22.36
CA PHE A 99 -10.59 2.00 22.60
C PHE A 99 -11.75 2.67 21.87
N VAL A 100 -12.51 3.48 22.59
CA VAL A 100 -13.67 4.21 22.09
C VAL A 100 -13.53 5.67 22.46
N PHE A 101 -13.84 6.54 21.52
CA PHE A 101 -13.86 7.96 21.83
C PHE A 101 -15.05 8.67 21.19
N ASN A 102 -15.59 9.65 21.92
CA ASN A 102 -16.67 10.51 21.48
C ASN A 102 -16.28 11.98 21.68
N LYS A 103 -16.52 12.80 20.67
CA LYS A 103 -16.35 14.25 20.74
C LYS A 103 -17.50 14.88 21.50
N LYS A 104 -17.14 15.69 22.50
CA LYS A 104 -18.09 16.50 23.24
C LYS A 104 -17.73 17.98 23.15
N SER A 105 -18.72 18.81 23.34
CA SER A 105 -18.49 20.26 23.58
C SER A 105 -17.73 20.42 24.91
N GLY A 106 -16.48 20.84 24.83
CA GLY A 106 -15.59 21.02 25.98
C GLY A 106 -14.44 20.03 26.02
N ALA A 107 -14.67 18.76 26.27
CA ALA A 107 -13.64 17.74 26.33
C ALA A 107 -14.10 16.44 25.65
N ASP A 108 -13.20 15.81 24.95
CA ASP A 108 -13.48 14.51 24.31
C ASP A 108 -13.49 13.42 25.40
N GLN A 109 -14.50 12.57 25.38
CA GLN A 109 -14.56 11.45 26.29
C GLN A 109 -13.95 10.21 25.63
N MET A 110 -12.92 9.66 26.26
CA MET A 110 -12.21 8.47 25.83
C MET A 110 -12.39 7.36 26.85
N VAL A 111 -12.70 6.16 26.38
CA VAL A 111 -12.90 4.99 27.25
C VAL A 111 -12.18 3.79 26.64
N CYS A 112 -11.53 3.02 27.47
CA CYS A 112 -10.92 1.75 27.12
C CYS A 112 -11.68 0.61 27.78
N ILE A 113 -12.13 -0.36 26.96
CA ILE A 113 -12.99 -1.46 27.38
C ILE A 113 -12.21 -2.77 27.21
N ASP A 114 -12.22 -3.60 28.25
CA ASP A 114 -11.60 -4.94 28.22
C ASP A 114 -12.38 -5.88 27.28
N THR A 115 -11.71 -6.51 26.34
CA THR A 115 -12.38 -7.38 25.35
C THR A 115 -12.95 -8.66 25.96
N LYS A 116 -12.39 -9.14 27.05
CA LYS A 116 -12.84 -10.40 27.68
C LYS A 116 -14.09 -10.21 28.55
N THR A 117 -14.17 -9.07 29.21
CA THR A 117 -15.21 -8.84 30.22
C THR A 117 -16.27 -7.82 29.82
N GLY A 118 -16.00 -7.01 28.80
CA GLY A 118 -16.88 -5.89 28.39
C GLY A 118 -16.89 -4.74 29.38
N LYS A 119 -16.03 -4.75 30.39
CA LYS A 119 -15.99 -3.69 31.41
C LYS A 119 -15.02 -2.58 31.03
N PRO A 120 -15.35 -1.31 31.34
CA PRO A 120 -14.39 -0.22 31.19
C PRO A 120 -13.22 -0.42 32.16
N LEU A 121 -12.00 -0.28 31.65
CA LEU A 121 -10.78 -0.33 32.42
C LEU A 121 -10.41 1.05 32.94
N TRP A 122 -10.56 2.06 32.10
CA TRP A 122 -10.33 3.45 32.42
C TRP A 122 -11.08 4.37 31.46
N SER A 123 -11.27 5.61 31.87
CA SER A 123 -11.80 6.70 31.05
C SER A 123 -11.08 8.00 31.34
N THR A 124 -11.12 8.93 30.38
CA THR A 124 -10.54 10.26 30.53
C THR A 124 -11.30 11.28 29.69
N GLU A 125 -11.35 12.51 30.20
CA GLU A 125 -11.86 13.72 29.54
C GLU A 125 -10.76 14.80 29.43
N LYS A 126 -9.48 14.38 29.58
CA LYS A 126 -8.33 15.29 29.57
C LYS A 126 -8.10 15.95 28.21
N TYR A 127 -8.44 15.28 27.12
CA TYR A 127 -8.07 15.66 25.76
C TYR A 127 -9.22 16.38 25.05
N GLN A 128 -8.90 17.26 24.11
CA GLN A 128 -9.88 18.03 23.38
C GLN A 128 -9.50 18.14 21.90
N GLY A 129 -10.50 18.00 21.02
CA GLY A 129 -10.32 18.17 19.56
C GLY A 129 -9.51 17.06 18.90
N VAL A 130 -9.43 15.88 19.51
CA VAL A 130 -8.71 14.72 18.97
C VAL A 130 -9.48 14.12 17.80
N THR A 131 -8.75 13.59 16.83
CA THR A 131 -9.26 12.82 15.67
C THR A 131 -8.45 11.55 15.53
N GLY A 132 -8.87 10.61 14.67
CA GLY A 132 -8.09 9.40 14.41
C GLY A 132 -6.66 9.67 13.93
N SER A 133 -6.42 10.80 13.25
CA SER A 133 -5.08 11.23 12.81
C SER A 133 -4.19 11.77 13.93
N ASN A 134 -4.75 12.00 15.12
CA ASN A 134 -4.01 12.38 16.32
C ASN A 134 -3.61 11.17 17.16
N LEU A 135 -3.95 9.97 16.74
CA LEU A 135 -3.71 8.74 17.49
C LEU A 135 -2.71 7.84 16.78
N ILE A 136 -1.73 7.36 17.52
CA ILE A 136 -0.82 6.29 17.07
C ILE A 136 -0.85 5.15 18.08
N TYR A 137 -0.96 3.92 17.61
CA TYR A 137 -0.84 2.74 18.45
C TYR A 137 0.46 2.01 18.16
N LEU A 138 1.17 1.66 19.23
CA LEU A 138 2.41 0.88 19.22
C LEU A 138 2.14 -0.47 19.89
N PRO A 139 1.85 -1.51 19.10
CA PRO A 139 1.54 -2.85 19.61
C PRO A 139 2.63 -3.40 20.51
N GLU A 140 3.89 -3.22 20.15
CA GLU A 140 5.05 -3.73 20.86
C GLU A 140 5.20 -3.19 22.28
N LEU A 141 4.59 -2.05 22.55
CA LEU A 141 4.58 -1.39 23.87
C LEU A 141 3.21 -1.44 24.56
N SER A 142 2.21 -2.04 23.91
CA SER A 142 0.80 -1.96 24.34
C SER A 142 0.41 -0.53 24.76
N ALA A 143 0.84 0.45 23.95
CA ALA A 143 0.69 1.85 24.26
C ALA A 143 0.17 2.63 23.06
N PHE A 144 -0.52 3.73 23.34
CA PHE A 144 -0.90 4.65 22.29
C PHE A 144 -0.53 6.10 22.61
N GLY A 145 -0.13 6.81 21.56
CA GLY A 145 0.17 8.22 21.61
C GLY A 145 -1.03 9.06 21.21
N ILE A 146 -1.30 10.11 21.97
CA ILE A 146 -2.30 11.13 21.66
C ILE A 146 -1.56 12.42 21.35
N TYR A 147 -1.70 12.90 20.11
CA TYR A 147 -1.10 14.15 19.67
C TYR A 147 -1.98 15.32 20.01
N LEU A 148 -1.39 16.27 20.66
CA LEU A 148 -2.02 17.49 21.12
C LEU A 148 -1.52 18.69 20.31
N LYS A 149 -2.19 19.83 20.47
CA LYS A 149 -1.75 21.09 19.85
C LYS A 149 -0.32 21.46 20.26
N GLU A 150 0.08 21.15 21.48
CA GLU A 150 1.35 21.56 22.10
C GLU A 150 2.26 20.39 22.47
N GLY A 151 1.95 19.18 22.02
CA GLY A 151 2.76 18.03 22.35
C GLY A 151 2.10 16.68 22.12
N MET A 152 2.64 15.67 22.76
CA MET A 152 2.19 14.30 22.67
C MET A 152 2.22 13.64 24.04
N ASP A 153 1.14 12.94 24.38
CA ASP A 153 1.10 12.03 25.53
C ASP A 153 1.16 10.59 25.03
N MET A 154 2.01 9.76 25.63
CA MET A 154 2.01 8.30 25.46
C MET A 154 1.34 7.65 26.67
N ILE A 155 0.33 6.83 26.41
CA ILE A 155 -0.52 6.22 27.42
C ILE A 155 -0.44 4.72 27.29
N ASP A 156 -0.30 4.02 28.40
CA ASP A 156 -0.49 2.57 28.45
C ASP A 156 -1.94 2.23 28.08
N ALA A 157 -2.11 1.39 27.07
CA ALA A 157 -3.41 1.12 26.48
C ALA A 157 -4.38 0.43 27.46
N ARG A 158 -3.85 -0.42 28.37
CA ARG A 158 -4.67 -1.21 29.27
C ARG A 158 -5.00 -0.48 30.58
N THR A 159 -4.06 0.31 31.07
CA THR A 159 -4.23 0.96 32.40
C THR A 159 -4.61 2.43 32.32
N GLY A 160 -4.52 3.05 31.15
CA GLY A 160 -4.74 4.49 30.95
C GLY A 160 -3.68 5.38 31.61
N LYS A 161 -2.64 4.79 32.18
CA LYS A 161 -1.57 5.55 32.84
C LYS A 161 -0.69 6.24 31.82
N LEU A 162 -0.40 7.51 32.08
CA LEU A 162 0.58 8.26 31.31
C LEU A 162 1.95 7.61 31.49
N LYS A 163 2.58 7.19 30.39
CA LYS A 163 3.97 6.71 30.38
C LYS A 163 4.94 7.88 30.32
N TRP A 164 4.68 8.83 29.44
CA TRP A 164 5.46 10.06 29.29
C TRP A 164 4.72 11.11 28.46
N SER A 165 5.21 12.35 28.49
CA SER A 165 4.72 13.48 27.68
C SER A 165 5.87 14.22 27.03
N VAL A 166 5.63 14.75 25.83
CA VAL A 166 6.55 15.63 25.09
C VAL A 166 5.81 16.89 24.66
N SER A 167 6.33 18.05 25.02
CA SER A 167 5.68 19.35 24.78
C SER A 167 6.15 20.10 23.53
N ARG A 168 7.08 19.55 22.75
CA ARG A 168 7.74 20.27 21.64
C ARG A 168 7.31 19.82 20.25
N PHE A 169 6.47 18.81 20.14
CA PHE A 169 6.05 18.23 18.88
C PHE A 169 4.55 18.39 18.72
N SER A 170 4.08 19.12 17.70
CA SER A 170 2.68 19.52 17.56
C SER A 170 2.10 19.12 16.19
N GLY A 171 0.77 19.11 16.09
CA GLY A 171 0.03 18.81 14.87
C GLY A 171 -0.49 17.39 14.80
N ALA A 172 -0.71 16.89 13.60
CA ALA A 172 -1.09 15.50 13.33
C ALA A 172 0.11 14.71 12.80
N ILE A 173 0.03 13.38 12.85
CA ILE A 173 1.09 12.51 12.36
C ILE A 173 0.94 12.25 10.86
N ALA A 174 1.99 12.56 10.12
CA ALA A 174 2.13 12.20 8.72
C ALA A 174 2.64 10.77 8.58
N LYS A 175 3.73 10.46 9.28
CA LYS A 175 4.41 9.16 9.23
C LYS A 175 4.95 8.81 10.60
N SER A 176 5.03 7.51 10.86
CA SER A 176 5.66 6.94 12.04
C SER A 176 6.41 5.67 11.70
N MET A 177 7.52 5.43 12.39
CA MET A 177 8.31 4.21 12.28
C MET A 177 8.89 3.85 13.63
N TYR A 178 8.61 2.65 14.11
CA TYR A 178 9.16 2.13 15.35
C TYR A 178 10.32 1.19 15.07
N PHE A 179 11.45 1.42 15.73
CA PHE A 179 12.65 0.58 15.65
C PHE A 179 12.68 -0.35 16.85
N THR A 180 12.35 -1.62 16.64
CA THR A 180 12.28 -2.63 17.70
C THR A 180 13.62 -2.84 18.41
N ASP A 181 14.72 -2.73 17.66
CA ASP A 181 16.08 -3.01 18.16
C ASP A 181 16.54 -1.92 19.15
N THR A 182 16.25 -0.65 18.85
CA THR A 182 16.70 0.51 19.64
C THR A 182 15.60 1.09 20.52
N LYS A 183 14.35 0.59 20.41
CA LYS A 183 13.17 1.13 21.09
C LYS A 183 12.87 2.59 20.75
N GLU A 184 13.26 3.00 19.58
CA GLU A 184 13.09 4.36 19.09
C GLU A 184 11.83 4.49 18.24
N LEU A 185 11.19 5.63 18.34
CA LEU A 185 10.05 6.01 17.51
C LEU A 185 10.41 7.26 16.72
N LEU A 186 10.45 7.10 15.40
CA LEU A 186 10.62 8.19 14.46
C LEU A 186 9.24 8.70 14.04
N LEU A 187 9.02 9.99 14.13
CA LEU A 187 7.74 10.64 13.88
C LEU A 187 7.91 11.83 12.95
N MET A 188 6.99 11.99 12.03
CA MET A 188 6.86 13.17 11.19
C MET A 188 5.47 13.75 11.36
N ASN A 189 5.36 15.02 11.71
CA ASN A 189 4.09 15.69 11.82
C ASN A 189 3.63 16.28 10.49
N TYR A 190 2.38 16.71 10.44
CA TYR A 190 1.87 17.58 9.39
C TYR A 190 0.83 18.54 9.98
N ARG A 191 0.58 19.62 9.27
CA ARG A 191 -0.42 20.59 9.63
C ARG A 191 -1.81 20.10 9.23
N PRO A 192 -2.73 19.86 10.16
CA PRO A 192 -4.12 19.57 9.80
C PRO A 192 -4.75 20.80 9.12
N VAL A 193 -5.52 20.56 8.07
CA VAL A 193 -6.26 21.63 7.39
C VAL A 193 -7.42 22.07 8.28
N SER A 194 -7.17 23.06 9.15
CA SER A 194 -8.20 23.78 9.89
C SER A 194 -7.89 25.28 9.85
N LEU A 195 -8.91 26.11 9.80
CA LEU A 195 -8.76 27.57 9.82
C LEU A 195 -7.95 28.08 11.03
N GLN A 196 -8.07 27.42 12.17
CA GLN A 196 -7.30 27.76 13.39
C GLN A 196 -5.80 27.45 13.26
N SER A 197 -5.41 26.46 12.44
CA SER A 197 -4.00 26.12 12.25
C SER A 197 -3.23 27.14 11.41
N PHE A 198 -3.92 28.01 10.67
CA PHE A 198 -3.27 29.04 9.84
C PHE A 198 -2.50 30.09 10.65
N PHE A 199 -2.90 30.32 11.90
CA PHE A 199 -2.35 31.37 12.74
C PHE A 199 -1.47 30.87 13.91
N SER A 200 -1.21 29.58 14.01
CA SER A 200 -0.65 29.00 15.26
C SER A 200 0.87 28.81 15.28
N GLY A 201 1.63 29.38 14.35
CA GLY A 201 3.10 29.22 14.33
C GLY A 201 3.54 27.76 14.21
N PHE A 202 2.74 26.92 13.53
CA PHE A 202 3.03 25.51 13.32
C PHE A 202 4.36 25.31 12.61
N LYS A 203 5.13 24.35 13.10
CA LYS A 203 6.39 23.94 12.50
C LYS A 203 6.29 22.52 11.95
N ASN A 204 6.78 22.32 10.73
CA ASN A 204 7.01 21.01 10.16
C ASN A 204 8.18 20.34 10.86
N GLN A 205 7.94 19.23 11.54
CA GLN A 205 8.95 18.61 12.40
C GLN A 205 9.08 17.10 12.13
N ILE A 206 10.30 16.62 12.28
CA ILE A 206 10.62 15.20 12.45
C ILE A 206 11.25 15.06 13.84
N MET A 207 10.87 14.02 14.55
CA MET A 207 11.35 13.74 15.90
C MET A 207 11.77 12.29 16.03
N LEU A 208 12.92 12.05 16.64
CA LEU A 208 13.31 10.73 17.15
C LEU A 208 13.25 10.74 18.67
N ILE A 209 12.52 9.78 19.22
CA ILE A 209 12.27 9.67 20.64
C ILE A 209 12.44 8.22 21.10
N ASN A 210 12.94 8.02 22.32
CA ASN A 210 12.85 6.73 22.96
C ASN A 210 11.37 6.47 23.33
N ALA A 211 10.76 5.44 22.74
CA ALA A 211 9.34 5.18 22.87
C ALA A 211 8.93 4.64 24.26
N GLU A 212 9.87 4.10 25.04
CA GLU A 212 9.60 3.60 26.39
C GLU A 212 9.68 4.71 27.43
N THR A 213 10.65 5.62 27.28
CA THR A 213 10.96 6.64 28.30
C THR A 213 10.45 8.03 27.96
N GLY A 214 10.19 8.31 26.68
CA GLY A 214 9.83 9.66 26.22
C GLY A 214 11.04 10.60 26.08
N GLU A 215 12.27 10.09 26.21
CA GLU A 215 13.47 10.90 26.00
C GLU A 215 13.59 11.28 24.53
N VAL A 216 13.51 12.57 24.24
CA VAL A 216 13.68 13.11 22.89
C VAL A 216 15.15 13.14 22.56
N LYS A 217 15.56 12.35 21.57
CA LYS A 217 16.93 12.34 21.08
C LYS A 217 17.23 13.58 20.24
N TRP A 218 16.30 13.90 19.34
CA TRP A 218 16.37 15.11 18.55
C TRP A 218 15.00 15.48 17.95
N ILE A 219 14.84 16.76 17.61
CA ILE A 219 13.76 17.32 16.80
C ILE A 219 14.39 18.18 15.73
N THR A 220 14.00 18.01 14.49
CA THR A 220 14.45 18.82 13.34
C THR A 220 13.27 19.31 12.52
N GLU A 221 13.46 20.38 11.75
CA GLU A 221 12.45 20.91 10.85
C GLU A 221 12.66 20.37 9.44
N TYR A 222 11.57 20.07 8.74
CA TYR A 222 11.59 19.74 7.31
C TYR A 222 10.87 20.82 6.49
N LYS A 223 11.21 20.95 5.22
CA LYS A 223 10.59 21.90 4.28
C LYS A 223 9.45 21.24 3.50
N GLY A 224 8.51 22.06 3.03
CA GLY A 224 7.42 21.65 2.17
C GLY A 224 6.10 21.49 2.91
N ILE A 225 5.05 21.19 2.17
CA ILE A 225 3.68 21.02 2.69
C ILE A 225 3.27 19.57 2.48
N VAL A 226 2.99 18.87 3.56
CA VAL A 226 2.37 17.55 3.49
C VAL A 226 0.91 17.73 3.09
N GLU A 227 0.57 17.28 1.91
CA GLU A 227 -0.81 17.27 1.44
C GLU A 227 -1.56 16.09 2.06
N SER A 228 -2.77 16.34 2.56
CA SER A 228 -3.68 15.26 2.89
C SER A 228 -4.56 14.97 1.69
N LYS A 229 -4.81 13.69 1.38
CA LYS A 229 -5.83 13.32 0.40
C LYS A 229 -7.18 13.84 0.88
N LEU A 230 -7.85 14.64 0.06
CA LEU A 230 -9.16 15.25 0.38
C LEU A 230 -10.22 14.24 0.79
N VAL A 231 -10.14 13.01 0.25
CA VAL A 231 -11.12 11.94 0.49
C VAL A 231 -10.75 11.06 1.70
N THR A 232 -9.47 10.72 1.86
CA THR A 232 -9.01 9.78 2.90
C THR A 232 -8.33 10.48 4.07
N LYS A 233 -7.99 11.77 3.92
CA LYS A 233 -7.19 12.56 4.87
C LYS A 233 -5.80 11.95 5.17
N ASP A 234 -5.34 11.03 4.33
CA ASP A 234 -4.02 10.44 4.47
C ASP A 234 -2.95 11.41 3.97
N PRO A 235 -1.88 11.61 4.72
CA PRO A 235 -0.79 12.48 4.30
C PRO A 235 -0.05 11.88 3.10
N VAL A 236 0.23 12.70 2.10
CA VAL A 236 1.01 12.32 0.93
C VAL A 236 2.46 12.78 1.13
N VAL A 237 3.28 11.88 1.59
CA VAL A 237 4.71 12.08 1.76
C VAL A 237 5.41 10.74 1.62
N SER A 238 6.51 10.71 0.89
CA SER A 238 7.39 9.53 0.86
C SER A 238 8.57 9.73 1.78
N TRP A 239 8.89 8.72 2.58
CA TRP A 239 10.13 8.67 3.33
C TRP A 239 10.74 7.28 3.28
N GLN A 240 12.05 7.23 3.26
CA GLN A 240 12.81 5.99 3.16
C GLN A 240 14.03 6.05 4.07
N LEU A 241 14.45 4.88 4.56
CA LEU A 241 15.73 4.74 5.22
C LEU A 241 16.77 4.25 4.22
N ALA A 242 17.95 4.84 4.27
CA ALA A 242 19.10 4.32 3.53
C ALA A 242 19.51 2.93 4.04
N LYS A 243 20.22 2.17 3.21
CA LYS A 243 20.85 0.91 3.60
C LYS A 243 21.79 1.19 4.79
N GLY A 244 21.66 0.41 5.85
CA GLY A 244 22.38 0.66 7.13
C GLY A 244 21.58 1.49 8.13
N LYS A 245 20.47 2.09 7.71
CA LYS A 245 19.56 2.89 8.56
C LYS A 245 20.23 4.08 9.25
N ASP A 246 21.21 4.68 8.60
CA ASP A 246 21.93 5.85 9.11
C ASP A 246 21.39 7.19 8.59
N LYS A 247 20.58 7.15 7.52
CA LYS A 247 20.00 8.32 6.88
C LYS A 247 18.51 8.16 6.63
N LEU A 248 17.78 9.24 6.82
CA LEU A 248 16.38 9.39 6.48
C LEU A 248 16.25 10.27 5.24
N LEU A 249 15.62 9.74 4.20
CA LEU A 249 15.27 10.47 2.99
C LEU A 249 13.79 10.84 3.05
N VAL A 250 13.50 12.12 2.92
CA VAL A 250 12.12 12.65 2.87
C VAL A 250 11.90 13.30 1.50
N GLN A 251 11.01 12.73 0.73
CA GLN A 251 10.59 13.26 -0.57
C GLN A 251 9.29 14.04 -0.39
N LEU A 252 9.41 15.36 -0.45
CA LEU A 252 8.32 16.31 -0.34
C LEU A 252 8.79 17.63 -0.92
N ASP A 253 8.19 18.13 -1.97
CA ASP A 253 8.61 19.33 -2.72
C ASP A 253 10.13 19.34 -3.07
N GLY A 254 10.71 18.15 -3.15
CA GLY A 254 12.16 17.93 -3.30
C GLY A 254 12.60 16.69 -2.53
N LEU A 255 13.92 16.56 -2.35
CA LEU A 255 14.51 15.53 -1.52
C LEU A 255 15.30 16.18 -0.38
N GLN A 256 15.05 15.75 0.83
CA GLN A 256 15.76 16.15 2.04
C GLN A 256 16.38 14.91 2.67
N VAL A 257 17.65 14.96 2.98
CA VAL A 257 18.38 13.84 3.58
C VAL A 257 18.89 14.26 4.95
N PHE A 258 18.47 13.52 5.96
CA PHE A 258 18.81 13.75 7.36
C PHE A 258 19.70 12.63 7.88
N ASP A 259 20.65 12.97 8.72
CA ASP A 259 21.37 12.00 9.56
C ASP A 259 20.42 11.45 10.63
N LEU A 260 20.18 10.15 10.64
CA LEU A 260 19.20 9.55 11.55
C LEU A 260 19.65 9.58 13.01
N LYS A 261 20.95 9.62 13.27
CA LYS A 261 21.51 9.64 14.63
C LYS A 261 21.39 11.01 15.29
N SER A 262 21.65 12.07 14.54
CA SER A 262 21.67 13.44 15.07
C SER A 262 20.44 14.27 14.70
N GLY A 263 19.67 13.87 13.69
CA GLY A 263 18.56 14.65 13.13
C GLY A 263 19.00 15.82 12.25
N ASN A 264 20.29 15.99 12.03
CA ASN A 264 20.79 17.09 11.22
C ASN A 264 20.45 16.90 9.75
N LEU A 265 20.00 17.98 9.10
CA LEU A 265 19.87 18.01 7.66
C LEU A 265 21.28 17.91 7.06
N ILE A 266 21.55 16.86 6.29
CA ILE A 266 22.82 16.68 5.60
C ILE A 266 22.83 17.54 4.34
N TRP A 267 21.77 17.39 3.52
CA TRP A 267 21.56 18.19 2.33
C TRP A 267 20.09 18.16 1.88
N ASN A 268 19.75 19.07 1.00
CA ASN A 268 18.45 19.05 0.32
C ASN A 268 18.63 19.43 -1.16
N ALA A 269 17.80 18.83 -2.01
CA ALA A 269 17.59 19.21 -3.38
C ALA A 269 16.17 19.76 -3.53
N GLU A 270 16.03 21.01 -3.96
CA GLU A 270 14.74 21.57 -4.32
C GLU A 270 14.36 21.05 -5.70
N LEU A 271 13.27 20.29 -5.75
CA LEU A 271 12.79 19.70 -6.98
C LEU A 271 11.47 20.37 -7.35
N ASN A 272 11.35 20.78 -8.58
CA ASN A 272 10.06 21.22 -9.11
C ASN A 272 9.24 19.98 -9.47
N MET A 273 8.64 19.36 -8.47
CA MET A 273 7.77 18.18 -8.62
C MET A 273 6.33 18.56 -8.99
N SER A 274 6.03 19.83 -9.29
CA SER A 274 4.70 20.23 -9.68
C SER A 274 4.35 19.65 -11.06
N LEU A 275 3.69 18.51 -11.03
CA LEU A 275 2.88 18.04 -12.15
C LEU A 275 1.85 19.12 -12.44
N ASP A 276 1.70 19.47 -13.70
CA ASP A 276 0.83 20.54 -14.22
C ASP A 276 -0.26 21.03 -13.24
N LYS A 277 -0.01 22.13 -12.58
CA LYS A 277 -1.08 22.92 -11.97
C LYS A 277 -1.92 23.41 -13.13
N GLY A 278 -3.02 22.72 -13.39
CA GLY A 278 -4.00 23.13 -14.39
C GLY A 278 -4.29 24.61 -14.23
N GLY A 279 -4.31 25.33 -15.35
CA GLY A 279 -4.33 26.78 -15.42
C GLY A 279 -5.31 27.45 -14.45
N LEU A 280 -4.90 28.59 -13.96
CA LEU A 280 -5.50 29.45 -12.92
C LEU A 280 -6.96 29.88 -13.14
N LEU A 281 -7.65 29.43 -14.17
CA LEU A 281 -8.96 29.98 -14.56
C LEU A 281 -10.19 29.13 -14.24
N PHE A 282 -10.04 27.85 -13.94
CA PHE A 282 -11.13 27.02 -13.42
C PHE A 282 -10.57 25.98 -12.46
N ASN A 283 -11.01 26.03 -11.22
CA ASN A 283 -10.72 25.23 -10.03
C ASN A 283 -10.66 23.69 -10.17
N SER A 284 -10.16 23.13 -11.23
CA SER A 284 -9.89 21.70 -11.36
C SER A 284 -8.40 21.45 -11.15
N GLN A 285 -7.99 21.29 -9.90
CA GLN A 285 -6.68 20.73 -9.62
C GLN A 285 -6.73 19.23 -9.97
N VAL A 286 -6.00 18.84 -10.99
CA VAL A 286 -5.77 17.43 -11.32
C VAL A 286 -4.47 17.01 -10.68
N GLN A 287 -4.54 16.03 -9.76
CA GLN A 287 -3.38 15.39 -9.18
C GLN A 287 -3.20 14.02 -9.81
N VAL A 288 -1.97 13.67 -10.16
CA VAL A 288 -1.64 12.37 -10.75
C VAL A 288 -0.71 11.63 -9.80
N TYR A 289 -1.18 10.50 -9.28
CA TYR A 289 -0.41 9.63 -8.39
C TYR A 289 0.22 8.49 -9.20
N ASN A 290 1.35 7.97 -8.75
CA ASN A 290 2.17 6.97 -9.42
C ASN A 290 2.77 7.44 -10.76
N ALA A 291 2.93 8.74 -10.95
CA ALA A 291 3.49 9.29 -12.19
C ALA A 291 5.02 9.44 -12.16
N VAL A 292 5.61 9.46 -10.97
CA VAL A 292 7.04 9.62 -10.74
C VAL A 292 7.49 8.59 -9.71
N ALA A 293 8.58 7.90 -10.02
CA ALA A 293 9.18 6.90 -9.15
C ALA A 293 9.66 7.50 -7.84
N ASP A 294 9.56 6.72 -6.77
CA ASP A 294 10.28 7.00 -5.54
C ASP A 294 11.79 7.00 -5.79
N PRO A 295 12.58 7.73 -4.97
CA PRO A 295 14.03 7.70 -5.07
C PRO A 295 14.57 6.27 -4.94
N LEU A 296 15.40 5.84 -5.89
CA LEU A 296 16.08 4.56 -5.85
C LEU A 296 17.42 4.72 -5.13
N ILE A 297 17.61 4.00 -4.04
CA ILE A 297 18.85 4.03 -3.26
C ILE A 297 19.68 2.80 -3.61
N VAL A 298 20.88 3.02 -4.14
CA VAL A 298 21.84 1.95 -4.44
C VAL A 298 23.19 2.35 -3.87
N ASN A 299 23.70 1.59 -2.90
CA ASN A 299 24.92 1.90 -2.17
C ASN A 299 24.89 3.33 -1.59
N ASP A 300 25.90 4.15 -1.88
CA ASP A 300 26.00 5.54 -1.43
C ASP A 300 25.42 6.54 -2.44
N ALA A 301 24.52 6.12 -3.30
CA ALA A 301 23.90 6.97 -4.30
C ALA A 301 22.36 6.93 -4.26
N VAL A 302 21.77 8.06 -4.62
CA VAL A 302 20.33 8.22 -4.81
C VAL A 302 20.06 8.58 -6.27
N TYR A 303 19.19 7.81 -6.91
CA TYR A 303 18.72 8.05 -8.26
C TYR A 303 17.30 8.58 -8.24
N MET A 304 17.09 9.70 -8.91
CA MET A 304 15.80 10.39 -8.90
C MET A 304 15.39 10.88 -10.27
N VAL A 305 14.10 10.85 -10.53
CA VAL A 305 13.48 11.54 -11.65
C VAL A 305 13.06 12.94 -11.20
N GLU A 306 13.57 13.96 -11.88
CA GLU A 306 13.23 15.35 -11.62
C GLU A 306 12.66 16.03 -12.86
N PHE A 307 12.00 17.17 -12.62
CA PHE A 307 11.54 18.04 -13.70
C PHE A 307 12.59 19.13 -13.95
N SER A 308 13.08 19.25 -15.18
CA SER A 308 13.98 20.33 -15.51
C SER A 308 13.24 21.68 -15.54
N ASN A 309 13.91 22.76 -15.09
CA ASN A 309 13.37 24.12 -15.10
C ASN A 309 13.07 24.65 -16.53
N LYS A 310 13.60 23.98 -17.55
CA LYS A 310 13.39 24.34 -18.96
C LYS A 310 12.36 23.40 -19.61
N GLY A 311 11.10 23.75 -19.48
CA GLY A 311 10.06 23.19 -20.32
C GLY A 311 9.47 21.86 -19.85
N HIS A 312 9.45 21.57 -18.55
CA HIS A 312 8.83 20.39 -17.96
C HIS A 312 9.38 19.04 -18.47
N LYS A 313 10.61 19.00 -18.95
CA LYS A 313 11.31 17.76 -19.28
C LYS A 313 11.66 17.03 -18.00
N LYS A 314 11.55 15.71 -18.01
CA LYS A 314 12.06 14.86 -16.96
C LYS A 314 13.53 14.55 -17.18
N VAL A 315 14.29 14.56 -16.10
CA VAL A 315 15.71 14.22 -16.09
C VAL A 315 15.96 13.17 -15.02
N LEU A 316 16.88 12.24 -15.28
CA LEU A 316 17.36 11.30 -14.30
C LEU A 316 18.67 11.83 -13.72
N LYS A 317 18.76 11.89 -12.40
CA LYS A 317 19.95 12.35 -11.70
C LYS A 317 20.45 11.31 -10.71
N LYS A 318 21.78 11.25 -10.59
CA LYS A 318 22.49 10.54 -9.52
C LYS A 318 23.04 11.54 -8.53
N TYR A 319 22.73 11.36 -7.28
CA TYR A 319 23.27 12.13 -6.17
C TYR A 319 24.17 11.26 -5.29
N ASP A 320 25.25 11.82 -4.80
CA ASP A 320 25.95 11.26 -3.65
C ASP A 320 25.08 11.42 -2.39
N ILE A 321 24.76 10.33 -1.73
CA ILE A 321 23.82 10.32 -0.58
C ILE A 321 24.38 11.06 0.64
N ASN A 322 25.70 11.20 0.75
CA ASN A 322 26.37 11.83 1.88
C ASN A 322 26.50 13.34 1.73
N THR A 323 26.63 13.82 0.50
CA THR A 323 26.95 15.23 0.23
C THR A 323 25.88 15.98 -0.55
N GLY A 324 24.96 15.28 -1.18
CA GLY A 324 23.96 15.86 -2.09
C GLY A 324 24.56 16.38 -3.41
N LYS A 325 25.82 16.09 -3.67
CA LYS A 325 26.45 16.48 -4.92
C LYS A 325 25.86 15.68 -6.07
N VAL A 326 25.42 16.38 -7.12
CA VAL A 326 25.01 15.75 -8.36
C VAL A 326 26.24 15.14 -9.02
N ILE A 327 26.23 13.82 -9.17
CA ILE A 327 27.33 13.08 -9.82
C ILE A 327 27.16 13.17 -11.33
N TRP A 328 25.94 12.93 -11.81
CA TRP A 328 25.58 13.09 -13.22
C TRP A 328 24.10 13.44 -13.40
N THR A 329 23.76 13.98 -14.55
CA THR A 329 22.39 14.26 -15.01
C THR A 329 22.23 13.69 -16.41
N ASN A 330 21.15 12.96 -16.65
CA ASN A 330 20.73 12.51 -17.97
C ASN A 330 19.42 13.19 -18.36
N GLU A 331 19.41 13.88 -19.51
CA GLU A 331 18.25 14.60 -20.06
C GLU A 331 17.49 13.78 -21.12
N GLU A 332 17.94 12.56 -21.41
CA GLU A 332 17.36 11.70 -22.46
C GLU A 332 16.22 10.80 -21.96
N ILE A 333 15.93 10.90 -20.64
CA ILE A 333 14.96 10.01 -20.05
C ILE A 333 13.58 10.20 -20.66
N ASP A 334 13.15 11.42 -20.93
CA ASP A 334 11.92 11.65 -21.69
C ASP A 334 11.48 13.10 -22.01
N GLY A 335 10.38 13.16 -22.81
CA GLY A 335 9.59 14.33 -23.19
C GLY A 335 8.53 14.75 -22.15
N ARG A 336 7.78 15.83 -22.47
CA ARG A 336 6.94 16.59 -21.53
C ARG A 336 5.78 15.85 -20.85
N LYS A 337 5.28 14.75 -21.43
CA LYS A 337 4.03 14.11 -20.95
C LYS A 337 4.22 12.69 -20.42
N THR A 338 5.40 12.14 -20.47
CA THR A 338 5.65 10.77 -20.10
C THR A 338 5.73 10.62 -18.58
N ILE A 339 5.11 9.59 -18.05
CA ILE A 339 5.26 9.19 -16.65
C ILE A 339 6.39 8.18 -16.50
N ILE A 340 7.05 8.21 -15.35
CA ILE A 340 8.14 7.28 -14.99
C ILE A 340 7.84 6.77 -13.59
N PRO A 341 6.97 5.78 -13.47
CA PRO A 341 6.45 5.35 -12.16
C PRO A 341 7.41 4.47 -11.38
N GLU A 342 8.42 3.89 -12.04
CA GLU A 342 9.31 2.93 -11.41
C GLU A 342 10.75 3.07 -11.90
N LEU A 343 11.70 2.95 -10.97
CA LEU A 343 13.12 2.77 -11.21
C LEU A 343 13.55 1.47 -10.54
N VAL A 344 14.28 0.63 -11.27
CA VAL A 344 14.88 -0.59 -10.71
C VAL A 344 16.38 -0.64 -10.99
N PHE A 345 17.13 -1.24 -10.07
CA PHE A 345 18.56 -1.48 -10.25
C PHE A 345 18.82 -2.94 -10.62
N VAL A 346 19.55 -3.14 -11.69
CA VAL A 346 20.00 -4.46 -12.13
C VAL A 346 21.29 -4.35 -12.91
N ASN A 347 22.24 -5.25 -12.67
CA ASN A 347 23.44 -5.41 -13.49
C ASN A 347 24.28 -4.12 -13.72
N GLY A 348 24.39 -3.25 -12.70
CA GLY A 348 25.09 -1.98 -12.84
C GLY A 348 24.36 -0.91 -13.66
N MET A 349 23.05 -1.07 -13.84
CA MET A 349 22.20 -0.14 -14.56
C MET A 349 21.01 0.29 -13.73
N VAL A 350 20.52 1.48 -13.97
CA VAL A 350 19.20 1.95 -13.55
C VAL A 350 18.25 1.82 -14.74
N ILE A 351 17.21 1.03 -14.56
CA ILE A 351 16.14 0.85 -15.55
C ILE A 351 14.97 1.73 -15.15
N ALA A 352 14.55 2.60 -16.06
CA ALA A 352 13.37 3.43 -15.90
C ALA A 352 12.19 2.84 -16.69
N GLN A 353 11.08 2.63 -16.03
CA GLN A 353 9.81 2.32 -16.68
C GLN A 353 9.23 3.59 -17.29
N ILE A 354 8.91 3.54 -18.57
CA ILE A 354 8.27 4.63 -19.32
C ILE A 354 6.81 4.29 -19.52
N GLY A 355 5.92 5.13 -19.01
CA GLY A 355 4.48 4.85 -18.98
C GLY A 355 4.07 3.91 -17.85
N GLY A 356 2.78 3.81 -17.56
CA GLY A 356 2.29 2.93 -16.52
C GLY A 356 0.84 3.24 -16.10
N TYR A 357 0.43 2.62 -15.00
CA TYR A 357 -0.91 2.73 -14.43
C TYR A 357 -0.95 3.84 -13.38
N VAL A 358 -1.70 4.90 -13.64
CA VAL A 358 -1.76 6.09 -12.79
C VAL A 358 -3.16 6.34 -12.27
N ASN A 359 -3.22 6.98 -11.11
CA ASN A 359 -4.46 7.47 -10.53
C ASN A 359 -4.56 8.99 -10.77
N ARG A 360 -5.49 9.40 -11.61
CA ARG A 360 -5.86 10.80 -11.79
C ARG A 360 -6.99 11.19 -10.86
N GLN A 361 -6.72 12.13 -9.99
CA GLN A 361 -7.73 12.71 -9.10
C GLN A 361 -8.02 14.13 -9.53
N SER A 362 -9.30 14.44 -9.73
CA SER A 362 -9.77 15.78 -10.07
C SER A 362 -10.84 16.23 -9.10
N ILE A 363 -10.77 17.47 -8.68
CA ILE A 363 -11.84 18.12 -7.91
C ILE A 363 -12.86 18.67 -8.91
N VAL A 364 -14.09 18.19 -8.80
CA VAL A 364 -15.20 18.63 -9.64
C VAL A 364 -16.23 19.31 -8.75
N THR A 365 -16.52 20.58 -9.07
CA THR A 365 -17.60 21.34 -8.42
C THR A 365 -18.77 21.45 -9.40
N ASP A 366 -19.92 20.93 -9.01
CA ASP A 366 -21.17 21.00 -9.76
C ASP A 366 -22.32 21.44 -8.84
N ASN A 367 -23.55 21.46 -9.36
CA ASN A 367 -24.74 21.86 -8.60
C ASN A 367 -25.00 21.01 -7.33
N ASN A 368 -24.37 19.85 -7.20
CA ASN A 368 -24.49 18.95 -6.07
C ASN A 368 -23.33 19.11 -5.06
N GLY A 369 -22.45 20.10 -5.25
CA GLY A 369 -21.32 20.39 -4.39
C GLY A 369 -19.96 20.01 -4.99
N THR A 370 -18.93 20.07 -4.16
CA THR A 370 -17.57 19.74 -4.55
C THR A 370 -17.27 18.29 -4.21
N ARG A 371 -16.80 17.54 -5.20
CA ARG A 371 -16.42 16.11 -5.04
C ARG A 371 -15.11 15.80 -5.75
N THR A 372 -14.39 14.82 -5.25
CA THR A 372 -13.20 14.29 -5.91
C THR A 372 -13.60 13.12 -6.81
N LYS A 373 -13.24 13.21 -8.10
CA LYS A 373 -13.29 12.08 -9.02
C LYS A 373 -11.90 11.44 -9.09
N SER A 374 -11.84 10.13 -8.89
CA SER A 374 -10.62 9.32 -9.03
C SER A 374 -10.79 8.38 -10.22
N LYS A 375 -9.80 8.34 -11.10
CA LYS A 375 -9.77 7.43 -12.25
C LYS A 375 -8.39 6.81 -12.36
N TRP A 376 -8.35 5.48 -12.40
CA TRP A 376 -7.15 4.74 -12.75
C TRP A 376 -7.12 4.52 -14.26
N GLU A 377 -5.98 4.80 -14.87
CA GLU A 377 -5.81 4.64 -16.32
C GLU A 377 -4.36 4.37 -16.69
N TRP A 378 -4.18 3.70 -17.83
CA TRP A 378 -2.87 3.52 -18.44
C TRP A 378 -2.47 4.80 -19.18
N GLU A 379 -1.25 5.27 -18.95
CA GLU A 379 -0.69 6.45 -19.58
C GLU A 379 0.66 6.13 -20.22
N GLY A 380 0.71 6.27 -21.56
CA GLY A 380 1.90 6.00 -22.38
C GLY A 380 2.60 7.29 -22.84
N PRO A 381 3.67 7.16 -23.64
CA PRO A 381 4.16 5.95 -24.30
C PRO A 381 4.67 4.90 -23.31
N PHE A 382 4.73 3.62 -23.72
CA PHE A 382 5.14 2.50 -22.87
C PHE A 382 6.45 1.92 -23.36
N GLY A 383 7.41 1.73 -22.47
CA GLY A 383 8.73 1.20 -22.77
C GLY A 383 9.63 1.14 -21.56
N LEU A 384 10.89 0.80 -21.79
CA LEU A 384 11.96 0.79 -20.79
C LEU A 384 13.18 1.53 -21.34
N LYS A 385 13.91 2.20 -20.45
CA LYS A 385 15.21 2.80 -20.76
C LYS A 385 16.22 2.42 -19.69
N ALA A 386 17.39 2.01 -20.13
CA ALA A 386 18.50 1.63 -19.25
C ALA A 386 19.61 2.66 -19.28
N PHE A 387 20.10 2.98 -18.10
CA PHE A 387 21.16 3.96 -17.91
C PHE A 387 22.30 3.33 -17.11
N ASP A 388 23.52 3.56 -17.57
CA ASP A 388 24.73 3.15 -16.86
C ASP A 388 24.82 3.84 -15.49
N ILE A 389 25.03 3.08 -14.44
CA ILE A 389 25.01 3.59 -13.07
C ILE A 389 26.14 4.58 -12.78
N GLU A 390 27.29 4.48 -13.46
CA GLU A 390 28.44 5.32 -13.20
C GLU A 390 28.45 6.58 -14.07
N THR A 391 28.06 6.46 -15.32
CA THR A 391 28.17 7.57 -16.28
C THR A 391 26.83 8.27 -16.54
N GLY A 392 25.71 7.65 -16.22
CA GLY A 392 24.38 8.14 -16.53
C GLY A 392 24.01 8.08 -18.02
N LYS A 393 24.86 7.51 -18.87
CA LYS A 393 24.59 7.38 -20.30
C LYS A 393 23.51 6.33 -20.55
N MET A 394 22.60 6.61 -21.46
CA MET A 394 21.64 5.61 -21.92
C MET A 394 22.39 4.49 -22.63
N ILE A 395 22.17 3.26 -22.20
CA ILE A 395 22.78 2.06 -22.78
C ILE A 395 21.86 1.48 -23.85
N TRP A 396 20.58 1.36 -23.52
CA TRP A 396 19.57 0.85 -24.45
C TRP A 396 18.18 1.43 -24.13
N GLU A 397 17.31 1.38 -25.13
CA GLU A 397 15.89 1.65 -25.04
C GLU A 397 15.14 0.45 -25.64
N SER A 398 14.10 -0.01 -24.97
CA SER A 398 13.29 -1.11 -25.50
C SER A 398 12.46 -0.66 -26.70
N GLU A 399 11.96 -1.62 -27.48
CA GLU A 399 10.84 -1.35 -28.36
C GLU A 399 9.63 -0.83 -27.56
N LYS A 400 8.77 -0.07 -28.22
CA LYS A 400 7.54 0.43 -27.58
C LYS A 400 6.57 -0.72 -27.33
N PHE A 401 6.15 -0.87 -26.08
CA PHE A 401 5.10 -1.82 -25.73
C PHE A 401 3.74 -1.29 -26.18
N LYS A 402 2.85 -2.20 -26.55
CA LYS A 402 1.50 -1.86 -26.99
C LYS A 402 0.54 -1.81 -25.79
N GLY A 403 -0.27 -0.77 -25.74
CA GLY A 403 -1.42 -0.61 -24.83
C GLY A 403 -1.07 -0.32 -23.37
N LEU A 404 -0.12 -1.04 -22.80
CA LEU A 404 0.28 -0.90 -21.40
C LEU A 404 1.69 -1.45 -21.12
N VAL A 405 2.18 -1.18 -19.92
CA VAL A 405 3.37 -1.81 -19.31
C VAL A 405 3.10 -2.07 -17.84
N THR A 406 3.28 -3.33 -17.41
CA THR A 406 3.14 -3.71 -15.99
C THR A 406 4.34 -3.24 -15.17
N ASN A 407 4.30 -3.46 -13.84
CA ASN A 407 5.49 -3.35 -13.00
C ASN A 407 6.62 -4.24 -13.52
N LEU A 408 7.85 -3.85 -13.20
CA LEU A 408 9.05 -4.60 -13.55
C LEU A 408 9.40 -5.61 -12.47
N ILE A 409 9.84 -6.78 -12.91
CA ILE A 409 10.52 -7.75 -12.05
C ILE A 409 11.92 -7.91 -12.61
N ALA A 410 12.93 -7.76 -11.76
CA ALA A 410 14.34 -7.96 -12.14
C ALA A 410 14.91 -9.13 -11.35
N ASP A 411 15.69 -9.98 -12.03
CA ASP A 411 16.65 -10.87 -11.42
C ASP A 411 18.08 -10.43 -11.80
N GLU A 412 19.09 -11.23 -11.50
CA GLU A 412 20.49 -10.86 -11.74
C GLU A 412 20.81 -10.54 -13.21
N THR A 413 20.10 -11.13 -14.15
CA THR A 413 20.42 -11.06 -15.59
C THR A 413 19.25 -10.63 -16.47
N SER A 414 18.05 -10.64 -15.95
CA SER A 414 16.83 -10.51 -16.74
C SER A 414 15.84 -9.51 -16.15
N LEU A 415 15.03 -8.95 -17.04
CA LEU A 415 13.86 -8.16 -16.69
C LEU A 415 12.61 -8.86 -17.22
N TYR A 416 11.58 -8.89 -16.41
CA TYR A 416 10.27 -9.41 -16.78
C TYR A 416 9.25 -8.29 -16.78
N VAL A 417 8.46 -8.22 -17.84
CA VAL A 417 7.45 -7.20 -18.05
C VAL A 417 6.33 -7.75 -18.93
N ALA A 418 5.12 -7.26 -18.78
CA ALA A 418 4.04 -7.55 -19.72
C ALA A 418 3.48 -6.27 -20.35
N SER A 419 3.10 -6.39 -21.61
CA SER A 419 2.27 -5.41 -22.34
C SER A 419 0.86 -5.98 -22.49
N GLU A 420 -0.04 -5.22 -23.14
CA GLU A 420 -1.39 -5.70 -23.46
C GLU A 420 -1.39 -7.05 -24.21
N GLU A 421 -0.41 -7.26 -25.10
CA GLU A 421 -0.38 -8.42 -26.00
C GLU A 421 0.58 -9.52 -25.57
N SER A 422 1.66 -9.17 -24.87
CA SER A 422 2.80 -10.07 -24.69
C SER A 422 3.42 -9.98 -23.30
N PHE A 423 3.93 -11.11 -22.85
CA PHE A 423 4.83 -11.23 -21.70
C PHE A 423 6.25 -11.42 -22.21
N TYR A 424 7.20 -10.65 -21.66
CA TYR A 424 8.59 -10.60 -22.09
C TYR A 424 9.54 -10.99 -20.98
N LYS A 425 10.59 -11.71 -21.37
CA LYS A 425 11.86 -11.75 -20.63
C LYS A 425 12.89 -11.02 -21.46
N LEU A 426 13.45 -9.96 -20.94
CA LEU A 426 14.47 -9.17 -21.59
C LEU A 426 15.83 -9.46 -20.94
N ASP A 427 16.87 -9.56 -21.75
CA ASP A 427 18.24 -9.49 -21.25
C ASP A 427 18.48 -8.10 -20.65
N SER A 428 18.89 -8.04 -19.38
CA SER A 428 19.00 -6.77 -18.67
C SER A 428 20.09 -5.86 -19.22
N LYS A 429 21.14 -6.40 -19.85
CA LYS A 429 22.27 -5.62 -20.41
C LYS A 429 21.96 -5.00 -21.76
N THR A 430 21.11 -5.62 -22.55
CA THR A 430 20.89 -5.24 -23.95
C THR A 430 19.47 -4.78 -24.23
N GLY A 431 18.52 -5.06 -23.34
CA GLY A 431 17.09 -4.82 -23.55
C GLY A 431 16.45 -5.74 -24.59
N VAL A 432 17.21 -6.67 -25.17
CA VAL A 432 16.73 -7.60 -26.20
C VAL A 432 15.88 -8.69 -25.54
N ALA A 433 14.76 -9.02 -26.15
CA ALA A 433 13.90 -10.08 -25.67
C ALA A 433 14.57 -11.46 -25.83
N ALA A 434 14.82 -12.14 -24.72
CA ALA A 434 15.21 -13.53 -24.71
C ALA A 434 14.04 -14.43 -25.16
N TYR A 435 12.82 -14.03 -24.80
CA TYR A 435 11.58 -14.54 -25.35
C TYR A 435 10.45 -13.50 -25.25
N GLU A 436 9.50 -13.63 -26.18
CA GLU A 436 8.22 -12.94 -26.20
C GLU A 436 7.10 -13.98 -26.30
N ILE A 437 6.14 -13.92 -25.41
CA ILE A 437 5.01 -14.86 -25.37
C ILE A 437 3.72 -14.08 -25.54
N LYS A 438 2.93 -14.43 -26.55
CA LYS A 438 1.63 -13.81 -26.77
C LYS A 438 0.68 -14.17 -25.62
N HIS A 439 0.45 -13.22 -24.74
CA HIS A 439 -0.34 -13.39 -23.54
C HIS A 439 -1.81 -13.73 -23.81
N LYS A 440 -2.35 -13.28 -24.94
CA LYS A 440 -3.72 -13.58 -25.39
C LYS A 440 -4.05 -15.08 -25.40
N ALA A 441 -3.03 -15.94 -25.59
CA ALA A 441 -3.21 -17.39 -25.56
C ALA A 441 -3.61 -17.91 -24.17
N ALA A 442 -3.27 -17.22 -23.11
CA ALA A 442 -3.63 -17.59 -21.73
C ALA A 442 -5.12 -17.31 -21.38
N LYS A 443 -5.82 -16.49 -22.18
CA LYS A 443 -7.25 -16.15 -22.00
C LYS A 443 -7.60 -15.63 -20.59
N VAL A 444 -6.74 -14.79 -20.04
CA VAL A 444 -6.91 -14.18 -18.69
C VAL A 444 -7.13 -12.67 -18.74
N GLY A 445 -7.36 -12.14 -19.93
CA GLY A 445 -7.59 -10.71 -20.15
C GLY A 445 -6.32 -9.87 -20.05
N GLU A 446 -6.49 -8.57 -19.88
CA GLU A 446 -5.41 -7.57 -19.86
C GLU A 446 -4.52 -7.72 -18.63
N PRO A 447 -3.17 -7.78 -18.78
CA PRO A 447 -2.25 -7.84 -17.65
C PRO A 447 -2.34 -6.61 -16.75
N ARG A 448 -2.24 -6.82 -15.44
CA ARG A 448 -2.25 -5.76 -14.43
C ARG A 448 -0.96 -5.71 -13.64
N ARG A 449 -0.48 -6.85 -13.19
CA ARG A 449 0.65 -6.96 -12.29
C ARG A 449 1.41 -8.27 -12.47
N LEU A 450 2.73 -8.21 -12.29
CA LEU A 450 3.62 -9.37 -12.23
C LEU A 450 4.01 -9.68 -10.80
N LEU A 451 4.14 -10.98 -10.48
CA LEU A 451 4.65 -11.49 -9.21
C LEU A 451 5.67 -12.60 -9.49
N ALA A 452 6.83 -12.51 -8.85
CA ALA A 452 7.86 -13.55 -8.94
C ALA A 452 7.74 -14.54 -7.78
N PHE A 453 7.84 -15.83 -8.07
CA PHE A 453 7.89 -16.90 -7.07
C PHE A 453 8.52 -18.17 -7.64
N ASN A 454 9.36 -18.82 -6.88
CA ASN A 454 9.93 -20.15 -7.15
C ASN A 454 10.26 -20.45 -8.64
N GLY A 455 11.03 -19.55 -9.29
CA GLY A 455 11.43 -19.70 -10.70
C GLY A 455 10.30 -19.52 -11.71
N LYS A 456 9.21 -18.89 -11.33
CA LYS A 456 8.05 -18.57 -12.17
C LYS A 456 7.69 -17.10 -12.04
N ILE A 457 7.05 -16.55 -13.06
CA ILE A 457 6.38 -15.24 -13.02
C ILE A 457 4.89 -15.47 -13.22
N ALA A 458 4.10 -15.07 -12.23
CA ALA A 458 2.66 -14.98 -12.37
C ALA A 458 2.29 -13.63 -12.96
N VAL A 459 1.35 -13.66 -13.89
CA VAL A 459 0.71 -12.49 -14.48
C VAL A 459 -0.71 -12.43 -13.94
N LEU A 460 -0.96 -11.48 -13.06
CA LEU A 460 -2.30 -11.15 -12.62
C LEU A 460 -2.93 -10.28 -13.68
N SER A 461 -4.08 -10.70 -14.18
CA SER A 461 -4.78 -10.06 -15.29
C SER A 461 -6.23 -9.80 -14.93
N GLN A 462 -6.93 -9.05 -15.77
CA GLN A 462 -8.31 -8.63 -15.52
C GLN A 462 -9.27 -9.81 -15.34
N GLU A 463 -9.06 -10.91 -16.07
CA GLU A 463 -9.95 -12.08 -16.12
C GLU A 463 -9.26 -13.36 -15.60
N GLY A 464 -8.20 -13.23 -14.81
CA GLY A 464 -7.53 -14.38 -14.22
C GLY A 464 -6.05 -14.23 -13.95
N VAL A 465 -5.43 -15.37 -13.70
CA VAL A 465 -4.01 -15.50 -13.42
C VAL A 465 -3.40 -16.56 -14.33
N CYS A 466 -2.26 -16.28 -14.92
CA CYS A 466 -1.42 -17.31 -15.53
C CYS A 466 0.00 -17.23 -15.00
N ALA A 467 0.78 -18.28 -15.15
CA ALA A 467 2.19 -18.29 -14.77
C ALA A 467 3.05 -18.89 -15.85
N TYR A 468 4.24 -18.32 -15.99
CA TYR A 468 5.27 -18.75 -16.92
C TYR A 468 6.54 -19.13 -16.19
N LYS A 469 7.29 -20.13 -16.67
CA LYS A 469 8.63 -20.44 -16.16
C LYS A 469 9.60 -19.33 -16.53
N ASN A 470 10.44 -18.92 -15.60
CA ASN A 470 11.49 -17.91 -15.85
C ASN A 470 12.48 -18.35 -16.92
N GLN A 471 12.75 -19.65 -17.01
CA GLN A 471 13.80 -20.18 -17.86
C GLN A 471 13.46 -20.03 -19.34
N ASP A 472 12.31 -20.52 -19.76
CA ASP A 472 11.93 -20.70 -21.17
C ASP A 472 10.60 -20.05 -21.55
N GLY A 473 9.90 -19.45 -20.59
CA GLY A 473 8.60 -18.83 -20.81
C GLY A 473 7.47 -19.82 -21.06
N SER A 474 7.67 -21.11 -20.84
CA SER A 474 6.59 -22.10 -20.99
C SER A 474 5.46 -21.81 -19.99
N LEU A 475 4.21 -21.87 -20.49
CA LEU A 475 3.03 -21.69 -19.65
C LEU A 475 2.91 -22.85 -18.66
N VAL A 476 2.84 -22.51 -17.37
CA VAL A 476 2.72 -23.49 -16.28
C VAL A 476 1.26 -23.79 -16.01
N TYR A 477 0.45 -22.74 -15.87
CA TYR A 477 -0.99 -22.86 -15.64
C TYR A 477 -1.72 -21.58 -16.07
N THR A 478 -3.03 -21.71 -16.20
CA THR A 478 -3.99 -20.62 -16.37
C THR A 478 -5.19 -20.87 -15.47
N VAL A 479 -5.61 -19.85 -14.73
CA VAL A 479 -6.79 -19.89 -13.87
C VAL A 479 -7.66 -18.68 -14.19
N PRO A 480 -8.82 -18.87 -14.81
CA PRO A 480 -9.76 -17.78 -15.07
C PRO A 480 -10.41 -17.33 -13.76
N VAL A 481 -10.53 -16.01 -13.59
CA VAL A 481 -11.20 -15.34 -12.46
C VAL A 481 -11.93 -14.15 -13.02
N GLU A 482 -13.25 -14.14 -12.96
CA GLU A 482 -14.07 -13.05 -13.48
C GLU A 482 -13.87 -11.76 -12.66
N ASP A 483 -13.72 -10.62 -13.35
CA ASP A 483 -13.68 -9.27 -12.75
C ASP A 483 -12.74 -9.14 -11.55
N MET A 484 -11.51 -9.60 -11.71
CA MET A 484 -10.49 -9.57 -10.65
C MET A 484 -10.19 -8.12 -10.22
N LYS A 485 -10.35 -7.82 -8.94
CA LYS A 485 -9.98 -6.53 -8.35
C LYS A 485 -8.52 -6.55 -7.89
N GLU A 486 -7.95 -5.36 -7.73
CA GLU A 486 -6.58 -5.21 -7.20
C GLU A 486 -6.51 -5.39 -5.67
N GLU A 487 -7.63 -5.76 -5.02
CA GLU A 487 -7.64 -6.09 -3.61
C GLU A 487 -7.17 -7.54 -3.42
N PHE A 488 -5.96 -7.69 -2.90
CA PHE A 488 -5.39 -8.99 -2.60
C PHE A 488 -4.55 -8.97 -1.31
N GLU A 489 -4.41 -10.12 -0.69
CA GLU A 489 -3.54 -10.35 0.46
C GLU A 489 -2.72 -11.61 0.24
N LEU A 490 -1.40 -11.54 0.47
CA LEU A 490 -0.49 -12.68 0.39
C LEU A 490 -0.24 -13.24 1.79
N LYS A 491 -0.42 -14.54 1.96
CA LYS A 491 -0.03 -15.30 3.16
C LYS A 491 0.67 -16.59 2.76
N GLY A 492 1.98 -16.64 2.95
CA GLY A 492 2.81 -17.72 2.42
C GLY A 492 2.65 -17.79 0.90
N ASP A 493 2.40 -18.98 0.37
CA ASP A 493 2.17 -19.22 -1.05
C ASP A 493 0.71 -19.01 -1.51
N ASN A 494 -0.15 -18.58 -0.61
CA ASN A 494 -1.57 -18.37 -0.90
C ASN A 494 -1.87 -16.89 -1.07
N TYR A 495 -2.55 -16.58 -2.16
CA TYR A 495 -3.15 -15.29 -2.42
C TYR A 495 -4.65 -15.35 -2.20
N PHE A 496 -5.18 -14.28 -1.66
CA PHE A 496 -6.60 -14.06 -1.54
C PHE A 496 -6.95 -12.87 -2.41
N LEU A 497 -7.80 -13.13 -3.41
CA LEU A 497 -8.20 -12.17 -4.43
C LEU A 497 -9.67 -11.85 -4.24
N LYS A 498 -10.04 -10.58 -4.31
CA LYS A 498 -11.43 -10.15 -4.30
C LYS A 498 -11.86 -9.76 -5.70
N SER A 499 -12.97 -10.35 -6.17
CA SER A 499 -13.73 -9.87 -7.32
C SER A 499 -14.95 -9.07 -6.86
N ASP A 500 -15.81 -8.61 -7.78
CA ASP A 500 -17.06 -7.93 -7.42
C ASP A 500 -18.05 -8.84 -6.67
N LYS A 501 -17.97 -10.16 -6.86
CA LYS A 501 -18.94 -11.12 -6.36
C LYS A 501 -18.34 -12.31 -5.60
N GLU A 502 -17.01 -12.42 -5.60
CA GLU A 502 -16.33 -13.56 -5.00
C GLU A 502 -15.05 -13.14 -4.29
N LEU A 503 -14.75 -13.82 -3.19
CA LEU A 503 -13.42 -13.89 -2.60
C LEU A 503 -12.81 -15.25 -2.98
N ILE A 504 -11.58 -15.25 -3.49
CA ILE A 504 -10.93 -16.41 -4.07
C ILE A 504 -9.60 -16.62 -3.39
N GLY A 505 -9.40 -17.78 -2.80
CA GLY A 505 -8.09 -18.25 -2.37
C GLY A 505 -7.37 -18.94 -3.53
N PHE A 506 -6.12 -18.59 -3.73
CA PHE A 506 -5.32 -19.10 -4.83
C PHE A 506 -3.90 -19.44 -4.37
N ASN A 507 -3.47 -20.66 -4.63
CA ASN A 507 -2.10 -21.09 -4.39
C ASN A 507 -1.27 -20.95 -5.66
N PHE A 508 -0.28 -20.04 -5.66
CA PHE A 508 0.54 -19.76 -6.83
C PHE A 508 1.47 -20.92 -7.21
N GLU A 509 2.00 -21.65 -6.21
CA GLU A 509 2.88 -22.77 -6.50
C GLU A 509 2.14 -23.89 -7.21
N ALA A 510 0.97 -24.24 -6.72
CA ALA A 510 0.14 -25.30 -7.28
C ALA A 510 -0.68 -24.85 -8.51
N GLY A 511 -0.84 -23.55 -8.75
CA GLY A 511 -1.69 -23.01 -9.79
C GLY A 511 -3.17 -23.37 -9.60
N LYS A 512 -3.65 -23.40 -8.36
CA LYS A 512 -4.99 -23.88 -8.04
C LYS A 512 -5.75 -22.92 -7.15
N ILE A 513 -7.06 -22.83 -7.40
CA ILE A 513 -8.00 -22.22 -6.46
C ILE A 513 -8.08 -23.13 -5.24
N THR A 514 -7.83 -22.59 -4.05
CA THR A 514 -7.91 -23.30 -2.77
C THR A 514 -9.29 -23.18 -2.15
N GLY A 515 -10.04 -22.16 -2.52
CA GLY A 515 -11.43 -21.99 -2.09
C GLY A 515 -12.04 -20.72 -2.66
N THR A 516 -13.37 -20.69 -2.67
CA THR A 516 -14.12 -19.49 -3.07
C THR A 516 -15.24 -19.21 -2.08
N TYR A 517 -15.61 -17.95 -1.97
CA TYR A 517 -16.81 -17.51 -1.29
C TYR A 517 -17.56 -16.49 -2.13
N LYS A 518 -18.81 -16.78 -2.48
CA LYS A 518 -19.69 -15.86 -3.21
C LYS A 518 -20.44 -14.96 -2.23
N PHE A 519 -20.54 -13.69 -2.58
CA PHE A 519 -21.27 -12.71 -1.78
C PHE A 519 -22.08 -11.77 -2.67
N ASP A 520 -23.15 -11.24 -2.08
CA ASP A 520 -23.89 -10.11 -2.62
C ASP A 520 -23.60 -8.88 -1.76
N GLY A 521 -23.24 -7.76 -2.40
CA GLY A 521 -22.96 -6.51 -1.71
C GLY A 521 -21.50 -6.35 -1.29
N ASP A 522 -21.29 -5.56 -0.24
CA ASP A 522 -19.94 -5.21 0.25
C ASP A 522 -19.53 -6.14 1.39
N ILE A 523 -18.35 -6.72 1.27
CA ILE A 523 -17.73 -7.51 2.32
C ILE A 523 -16.42 -6.88 2.79
N ARG A 524 -16.13 -7.08 4.07
CA ARG A 524 -14.78 -6.95 4.61
C ARG A 524 -14.28 -8.34 4.96
N TRP A 525 -12.98 -8.51 4.91
CA TRP A 525 -12.36 -9.78 5.23
C TRP A 525 -11.03 -9.57 5.95
N LYS A 526 -10.64 -10.53 6.75
CA LYS A 526 -9.36 -10.53 7.45
C LYS A 526 -8.85 -11.96 7.60
N LEU A 527 -7.56 -12.16 7.33
CA LEU A 527 -6.86 -13.42 7.55
C LEU A 527 -6.25 -13.45 8.95
N THR A 528 -6.21 -14.64 9.54
CA THR A 528 -5.35 -14.88 10.71
C THR A 528 -3.88 -14.77 10.34
N LYS A 529 -3.02 -14.46 11.31
CA LYS A 529 -1.58 -14.27 11.10
C LYS A 529 -0.91 -15.49 10.47
N ASP A 530 -1.36 -16.69 10.82
CA ASP A 530 -0.89 -17.97 10.26
C ASP A 530 -1.52 -18.33 8.90
N GLY A 531 -2.47 -17.52 8.44
CA GLY A 531 -3.18 -17.72 7.17
C GLY A 531 -4.13 -18.90 7.12
N LYS A 532 -4.39 -19.60 8.25
CA LYS A 532 -5.22 -20.81 8.27
C LYS A 532 -6.71 -20.53 8.25
N PHE A 533 -7.13 -19.36 8.67
CA PHE A 533 -8.53 -18.97 8.72
C PHE A 533 -8.76 -17.61 8.10
N ILE A 534 -9.91 -17.48 7.47
CA ILE A 534 -10.42 -16.22 6.95
C ILE A 534 -11.76 -15.89 7.61
N TYR A 535 -11.87 -14.65 8.06
CA TYR A 535 -13.09 -14.08 8.59
C TYR A 535 -13.74 -13.19 7.56
N LEU A 536 -15.02 -13.38 7.31
CA LEU A 536 -15.82 -12.55 6.41
C LEU A 536 -16.88 -11.80 7.21
N PHE A 537 -17.04 -10.54 6.91
CA PHE A 537 -17.95 -9.63 7.57
C PHE A 537 -18.90 -9.05 6.51
N LEU A 538 -20.15 -9.54 6.50
CA LEU A 538 -21.16 -9.15 5.53
C LEU A 538 -21.82 -7.85 5.98
N LYS A 539 -21.68 -6.81 5.15
CA LYS A 539 -22.28 -5.51 5.43
C LYS A 539 -23.78 -5.56 5.11
N GLY A 540 -24.60 -5.12 6.04
CA GLY A 540 -26.06 -5.10 5.92
C GLY A 540 -26.77 -6.25 6.61
N ASP A 541 -26.23 -7.45 6.65
CA ASP A 541 -26.82 -8.61 7.31
C ASP A 541 -26.33 -8.82 8.75
N GLY A 542 -25.17 -8.26 9.06
CA GLY A 542 -24.49 -8.46 10.34
C GLY A 542 -23.91 -9.87 10.50
N ASP A 543 -23.88 -10.65 9.43
CA ASP A 543 -23.31 -12.00 9.44
C ASP A 543 -21.78 -11.96 9.52
N ILE A 544 -21.23 -12.79 10.39
CA ILE A 544 -19.81 -13.03 10.57
C ILE A 544 -19.56 -14.50 10.33
N LEU A 545 -18.66 -14.80 9.41
CA LEU A 545 -18.34 -16.16 9.04
C LEU A 545 -16.85 -16.42 9.19
N LYS A 546 -16.50 -17.58 9.73
CA LYS A 546 -15.13 -18.08 9.77
C LYS A 546 -15.01 -19.28 8.84
N TYR A 547 -14.05 -19.22 7.96
CA TYR A 547 -13.72 -20.30 7.05
C TYR A 547 -12.29 -20.78 7.27
N LYS A 548 -12.06 -22.05 7.00
CA LYS A 548 -10.72 -22.61 6.89
C LYS A 548 -10.20 -22.35 5.48
N THR A 549 -8.96 -21.91 5.35
CA THR A 549 -8.34 -21.57 4.05
C THR A 549 -7.76 -22.78 3.32
N ASN A 550 -7.57 -23.91 4.02
CA ASN A 550 -7.05 -25.20 3.50
C ASN A 550 -7.79 -26.38 4.07
#